data_99eb327c1c2ae49da75ef421753fd0b0
#
_entry.id   99eb327c1c2ae49da75ef421753fd0b0
#
_cell.length_a   1.000
_cell.length_b   1.000
_cell.length_c   1.000
_cell.angle_alpha   90.00
_cell.angle_beta   90.00
_cell.angle_gamma   90.00
#
_symmetry.space_group_name_H-M   'P 1'
#
loop_
_entity.id
_entity.type
_entity.pdbx_description
1 polymer ?
#
loop_
_entity_poly.entity_id
_entity_poly.type
_entity_poly.pdbx_seq_one_letter_code
_entity_poly.pdbx_strand_id
1 'polypeptide(L)'
;MMESSRWKKILPELLAVILCLGIMCVGVSFKEGYHMDELLSFELANARYNPWIVPTQPEGRLAKFVREEIQGDSFPETVANLTDTVKDVLQNRGNSKLLSYKADVYEEPVWISAEQFRDYVTVDGEDAFDYLSVYFNVKDDNHPPVHFMLLHTMSSLFGGMLSPWLGCFINLVCLGITLWLLLRLGRQLADIFSMRERGRQLGILAVLLYGLSTGALATVLLIRMYGLLSCLCVALLSVHVEKWKDHGFDRKNKGLIAVTVLGFLTQYFFLFYCILLAAVTAAGLLCGKRTRELWIYVRSMILAAVIGLVLFPFAVADVFSSGRGTEALDNLASGFSGYGARLLSFAKIVADRTVGGPLLVAACLAGVVLAVTAGWHKYQEYREYRRDGAENVGSNEGSNAGILSLLIVPVIGYFLLASRMSPYLVDRYVMPLFPLAALLLALLLCYLGKKLSEVCGWTERATGICLIIWIVAVQGLRLAGYDGEYLYRGYEQQERVAEEHALLPCICIYAGVGYYENLPEFMHYDSTLLVTAEELADRKDVASVQSLDRVAVLIKPGVEESSVISVMQEKYGLEPEEALLSEGVHGDKIYLFVKTSENVKRE
;
A
#
# COMPACT_ATOMS: atom_id res chain seq x y z
N MET A 1 -2.16 -45.20 5.64
CA MET A 1 -2.76 -44.75 6.94
C MET A 1 -2.06 -43.52 7.54
N MET A 2 -0.76 -43.33 7.44
CA MET A 2 -0.04 -42.14 7.96
C MET A 2 -0.38 -40.83 7.23
N GLU A 3 -0.60 -40.82 5.90
CA GLU A 3 -0.96 -39.62 5.15
C GLU A 3 -2.36 -39.07 5.49
N SER A 4 -3.37 -39.94 5.65
CA SER A 4 -4.73 -39.50 6.00
C SER A 4 -4.80 -38.80 7.37
N SER A 5 -3.92 -39.14 8.30
CA SER A 5 -3.82 -38.51 9.63
C SER A 5 -3.18 -37.10 9.56
N ARG A 6 -2.24 -36.87 8.63
CA ARG A 6 -1.58 -35.59 8.46
C ARG A 6 -2.53 -34.55 7.82
N TRP A 7 -3.30 -34.93 6.81
CA TRP A 7 -4.31 -34.08 6.16
C TRP A 7 -5.40 -33.65 7.14
N LYS A 8 -5.93 -34.53 7.99
CA LYS A 8 -6.93 -34.20 9.00
C LYS A 8 -6.42 -33.15 10.03
N LYS A 9 -5.10 -33.07 10.23
CA LYS A 9 -4.49 -32.10 11.15
C LYS A 9 -4.34 -30.70 10.54
N ILE A 10 -4.15 -30.56 9.23
CA ILE A 10 -3.90 -29.29 8.53
C ILE A 10 -5.21 -28.70 7.98
N LEU A 11 -6.24 -29.54 7.75
CA LEU A 11 -7.49 -29.16 7.10
C LEU A 11 -8.18 -27.91 7.73
N PRO A 12 -8.32 -27.76 9.05
CA PRO A 12 -8.96 -26.57 9.62
C PRO A 12 -8.21 -25.27 9.35
N GLU A 13 -6.88 -25.30 9.34
CA GLU A 13 -6.02 -24.16 9.03
C GLU A 13 -6.15 -23.77 7.56
N LEU A 14 -6.13 -24.77 6.68
CA LEU A 14 -6.31 -24.57 5.23
C LEU A 14 -7.69 -23.98 4.91
N LEU A 15 -8.75 -24.54 5.55
CA LEU A 15 -10.11 -24.02 5.38
C LEU A 15 -10.25 -22.56 5.84
N ALA A 16 -9.62 -22.18 6.95
CA ALA A 16 -9.63 -20.81 7.42
C ALA A 16 -8.95 -19.85 6.40
N VAL A 17 -7.81 -20.25 5.84
CA VAL A 17 -7.10 -19.45 4.82
C VAL A 17 -7.92 -19.35 3.54
N ILE A 18 -8.47 -20.48 3.05
CA ILE A 18 -9.30 -20.50 1.83
C ILE A 18 -10.55 -19.64 2.01
N LEU A 19 -11.21 -19.71 3.17
CA LEU A 19 -12.38 -18.89 3.48
C LEU A 19 -12.02 -17.39 3.39
N CYS A 20 -10.93 -16.98 4.04
CA CYS A 20 -10.49 -15.58 4.01
C CYS A 20 -10.15 -15.12 2.58
N LEU A 21 -9.36 -15.89 1.85
CA LEU A 21 -9.00 -15.54 0.46
C LEU A 21 -10.22 -15.51 -0.45
N GLY A 22 -11.14 -16.48 -0.33
CA GLY A 22 -12.37 -16.52 -1.12
C GLY A 22 -13.24 -15.28 -0.91
N ILE A 23 -13.43 -14.86 0.36
CA ILE A 23 -14.19 -13.64 0.69
C ILE A 23 -13.48 -12.40 0.14
N MET A 24 -12.15 -12.31 0.23
CA MET A 24 -11.41 -11.18 -0.32
C MET A 24 -11.46 -11.14 -1.85
N CYS A 25 -11.43 -12.28 -2.54
CA CYS A 25 -11.66 -12.35 -3.99
C CYS A 25 -13.05 -11.83 -4.37
N VAL A 26 -14.09 -12.18 -3.61
CA VAL A 26 -15.44 -11.62 -3.81
C VAL A 26 -15.43 -10.12 -3.57
N GLY A 27 -14.72 -9.62 -2.54
CA GLY A 27 -14.55 -8.19 -2.31
C GLY A 27 -13.92 -7.45 -3.49
N VAL A 28 -12.87 -8.04 -4.10
CA VAL A 28 -12.19 -7.47 -5.28
C VAL A 28 -13.14 -7.41 -6.49
N SER A 29 -14.05 -8.38 -6.67
CA SER A 29 -15.00 -8.37 -7.79
C SER A 29 -16.04 -7.25 -7.72
N PHE A 30 -16.13 -6.52 -6.60
CA PHE A 30 -16.97 -5.34 -6.44
C PHE A 30 -16.19 -4.02 -6.59
N LYS A 31 -14.89 -4.06 -6.88
CA LYS A 31 -14.10 -2.85 -7.13
C LYS A 31 -14.28 -2.41 -8.58
N GLU A 32 -14.87 -1.23 -8.76
CA GLU A 32 -15.22 -0.69 -10.09
C GLU A 32 -14.25 0.38 -10.58
N GLY A 33 -13.58 1.09 -9.67
CA GLY A 33 -12.70 2.19 -10.04
C GLY A 33 -11.42 2.25 -9.22
N TYR A 34 -10.75 3.40 -9.29
CA TYR A 34 -9.40 3.59 -8.75
C TYR A 34 -9.31 4.84 -7.87
N HIS A 35 -8.45 4.79 -6.87
CA HIS A 35 -7.92 5.98 -6.22
C HIS A 35 -6.86 6.64 -7.10
N MET A 36 -6.72 7.95 -7.03
CA MET A 36 -5.68 8.68 -7.76
C MET A 36 -4.28 8.06 -7.57
N ASP A 37 -3.91 7.72 -6.33
CA ASP A 37 -2.62 7.08 -6.06
C ASP A 37 -2.46 5.69 -6.70
N GLU A 38 -3.56 4.98 -7.01
CA GLU A 38 -3.51 3.69 -7.70
C GLU A 38 -3.19 3.89 -9.18
N LEU A 39 -3.81 4.89 -9.82
CA LEU A 39 -3.51 5.27 -11.20
C LEU A 39 -2.07 5.78 -11.32
N LEU A 40 -1.61 6.63 -10.40
CA LEU A 40 -0.19 7.02 -10.31
C LEU A 40 0.73 5.79 -10.10
N SER A 41 0.26 4.72 -9.45
CA SER A 41 1.06 3.49 -9.36
C SER A 41 1.16 2.76 -10.68
N PHE A 42 0.09 2.75 -11.48
CA PHE A 42 0.13 2.20 -12.84
C PHE A 42 1.03 3.03 -13.76
N GLU A 43 0.98 4.37 -13.68
CA GLU A 43 1.90 5.23 -14.45
C GLU A 43 3.36 4.98 -14.09
N LEU A 44 3.71 5.00 -12.80
CA LEU A 44 5.07 4.72 -12.35
C LEU A 44 5.55 3.31 -12.75
N ALA A 45 4.63 2.37 -12.83
CA ALA A 45 4.92 1.00 -13.24
C ALA A 45 5.03 0.85 -14.76
N ASN A 46 4.17 1.50 -15.55
CA ASN A 46 3.92 1.14 -16.94
C ASN A 46 4.35 2.21 -17.96
N ALA A 47 4.27 3.50 -17.60
CA ALA A 47 4.69 4.56 -18.51
C ALA A 47 6.17 4.43 -18.86
N ARG A 48 6.49 4.41 -20.15
CA ARG A 48 7.86 4.19 -20.61
C ARG A 48 8.72 5.44 -20.44
N TYR A 49 9.50 5.51 -19.34
CA TYR A 49 10.38 6.63 -18.95
C TYR A 49 9.68 7.99 -18.87
N ASN A 50 8.36 8.03 -18.78
CA ASN A 50 7.55 9.25 -18.76
C ASN A 50 6.39 9.16 -17.75
N PRO A 51 6.65 9.07 -16.44
CA PRO A 51 5.62 8.78 -15.43
C PRO A 51 4.69 9.97 -15.12
N TRP A 52 4.94 11.14 -15.72
CA TRP A 52 4.18 12.36 -15.39
C TRP A 52 3.50 12.94 -16.63
N ILE A 53 2.19 13.09 -16.59
CA ILE A 53 1.42 13.76 -17.63
C ILE A 53 1.55 15.26 -17.45
N VAL A 54 2.21 15.92 -18.38
CA VAL A 54 2.34 17.38 -18.39
C VAL A 54 1.63 17.93 -19.63
N PRO A 55 0.53 18.73 -19.48
CA PRO A 55 -0.30 19.17 -20.62
C PRO A 55 0.46 19.90 -21.72
N THR A 56 1.55 20.61 -21.36
CA THR A 56 2.42 21.32 -22.32
C THR A 56 3.63 20.52 -22.76
N GLN A 57 3.80 19.28 -22.26
CA GLN A 57 4.95 18.43 -22.54
C GLN A 57 4.50 16.96 -22.54
N PRO A 58 3.77 16.51 -23.57
CA PRO A 58 3.17 15.17 -23.61
C PRO A 58 4.22 14.05 -23.65
N GLU A 59 5.44 14.34 -24.08
CA GLU A 59 6.56 13.40 -24.03
C GLU A 59 7.68 13.96 -23.14
N GLY A 60 8.06 13.21 -22.11
CA GLY A 60 9.12 13.56 -21.20
C GLY A 60 10.52 13.48 -21.84
N ARG A 61 11.45 14.27 -21.33
CA ARG A 61 12.83 14.33 -21.82
C ARG A 61 13.51 12.97 -21.88
N LEU A 62 13.33 12.12 -20.86
CA LEU A 62 13.98 10.81 -20.79
C LEU A 62 13.34 9.84 -21.79
N ALA A 63 12.02 9.85 -21.93
CA ALA A 63 11.30 9.04 -22.90
C ALA A 63 11.78 9.34 -24.31
N LYS A 64 11.83 10.62 -24.70
CA LYS A 64 12.34 11.06 -26.00
C LYS A 64 13.77 10.63 -26.22
N PHE A 65 14.65 10.80 -25.20
CA PHE A 65 16.04 10.37 -25.29
C PHE A 65 16.18 8.87 -25.51
N VAL A 66 15.41 8.05 -24.78
CA VAL A 66 15.45 6.59 -24.91
C VAL A 66 14.97 6.17 -26.29
N ARG A 67 13.88 6.73 -26.78
CA ARG A 67 13.33 6.43 -28.11
C ARG A 67 14.30 6.81 -29.24
N GLU A 68 14.92 7.98 -29.18
CA GLU A 68 15.74 8.50 -30.28
C GLU A 68 17.21 8.07 -30.24
N GLU A 69 17.76 7.78 -29.04
CA GLU A 69 19.17 7.57 -28.83
C GLU A 69 19.56 6.20 -28.28
N ILE A 70 18.63 5.50 -27.60
CA ILE A 70 18.91 4.20 -27.01
C ILE A 70 18.25 3.07 -27.81
N GLN A 71 16.99 3.22 -28.17
CA GLN A 71 16.25 2.22 -28.90
C GLN A 71 16.85 2.01 -30.30
N GLY A 72 17.20 0.77 -30.62
CA GLY A 72 17.70 0.36 -31.95
C GLY A 72 16.74 -0.64 -32.58
N ASP A 73 16.94 -0.92 -33.87
CA ASP A 73 16.15 -1.89 -34.64
C ASP A 73 16.33 -3.35 -34.14
N SER A 74 17.27 -3.56 -33.22
CA SER A 74 17.57 -4.88 -32.64
C SER A 74 18.08 -4.77 -31.21
N PHE A 75 17.86 -5.83 -30.41
CA PHE A 75 18.36 -5.92 -29.04
C PHE A 75 19.89 -5.70 -28.92
N PRO A 76 20.77 -6.26 -29.77
CA PRO A 76 22.20 -5.97 -29.73
C PRO A 76 22.53 -4.49 -29.96
N GLU A 77 21.80 -3.82 -30.84
CA GLU A 77 21.97 -2.41 -31.14
C GLU A 77 21.55 -1.54 -29.97
N THR A 78 20.39 -1.83 -29.36
CA THR A 78 19.94 -1.16 -28.13
C THR A 78 20.97 -1.27 -27.00
N VAL A 79 21.57 -2.45 -26.81
CA VAL A 79 22.63 -2.67 -25.81
C VAL A 79 23.91 -1.87 -26.17
N ALA A 80 24.26 -1.77 -27.44
CA ALA A 80 25.42 -0.98 -27.89
C ALA A 80 25.18 0.52 -27.62
N ASN A 81 24.03 1.05 -28.00
CA ASN A 81 23.63 2.45 -27.78
C ASN A 81 23.60 2.81 -26.28
N LEU A 82 23.04 1.92 -25.44
CA LEU A 82 23.05 2.07 -24.00
C LEU A 82 24.48 2.09 -23.43
N THR A 83 25.34 1.19 -23.92
CA THR A 83 26.75 1.13 -23.51
C THR A 83 27.49 2.41 -23.86
N ASP A 84 27.26 2.95 -25.05
CA ASP A 84 27.90 4.19 -25.50
C ASP A 84 27.35 5.41 -24.73
N THR A 85 26.07 5.43 -24.40
CA THR A 85 25.49 6.44 -23.50
C THR A 85 26.12 6.41 -22.11
N VAL A 86 26.31 5.23 -21.53
CA VAL A 86 26.99 5.09 -20.23
C VAL A 86 28.44 5.60 -20.32
N LYS A 87 29.17 5.30 -21.39
CA LYS A 87 30.52 5.84 -21.61
C LYS A 87 30.52 7.36 -21.72
N ASP A 88 29.57 7.93 -22.49
CA ASP A 88 29.41 9.36 -22.64
C ASP A 88 29.16 10.06 -21.30
N VAL A 89 28.24 9.54 -20.48
CA VAL A 89 27.96 10.06 -19.14
C VAL A 89 29.18 10.00 -18.22
N LEU A 90 29.94 8.90 -18.26
CA LEU A 90 31.14 8.74 -17.45
C LEU A 90 32.30 9.68 -17.91
N GLN A 91 32.43 9.93 -19.21
CA GLN A 91 33.51 10.77 -19.79
C GLN A 91 33.17 12.26 -19.70
N ASN A 92 31.96 12.63 -20.09
CA ASN A 92 31.54 14.03 -20.25
C ASN A 92 30.77 14.59 -19.05
N ARG A 93 30.41 13.74 -18.08
CA ARG A 93 29.68 14.11 -16.83
C ARG A 93 28.51 15.05 -17.11
N GLY A 94 28.53 16.27 -16.54
CA GLY A 94 27.47 17.27 -16.70
C GLY A 94 27.21 17.76 -18.14
N ASN A 95 28.12 17.51 -19.08
CA ASN A 95 27.99 17.85 -20.49
C ASN A 95 27.66 16.63 -21.38
N SER A 96 27.24 15.53 -20.77
CA SER A 96 26.82 14.35 -21.52
C SER A 96 25.58 14.63 -22.37
N LYS A 97 25.42 13.87 -23.46
CA LYS A 97 24.26 13.97 -24.36
C LYS A 97 22.95 13.80 -23.59
N LEU A 98 22.89 12.82 -22.70
CA LEU A 98 21.72 12.56 -21.82
C LEU A 98 21.32 13.79 -21.00
N LEU A 99 22.27 14.47 -20.36
CA LEU A 99 21.98 15.62 -19.50
C LEU A 99 21.66 16.91 -20.26
N SER A 100 22.17 17.04 -21.49
CA SER A 100 21.91 18.18 -22.38
C SER A 100 20.66 17.99 -23.24
N TYR A 101 20.05 16.81 -23.27
CA TYR A 101 18.86 16.51 -24.07
C TYR A 101 17.65 17.33 -23.62
N LYS A 102 16.82 17.76 -24.59
CA LYS A 102 15.65 18.60 -24.31
C LYS A 102 14.38 17.89 -24.75
N ALA A 103 13.34 17.98 -23.93
CA ALA A 103 11.99 17.64 -24.33
C ALA A 103 11.40 18.72 -25.26
N ASP A 104 10.35 18.34 -26.00
CA ASP A 104 9.51 19.30 -26.69
C ASP A 104 8.56 19.93 -25.66
N VAL A 105 8.65 21.25 -25.52
CA VAL A 105 7.78 22.02 -24.62
C VAL A 105 6.96 22.98 -25.46
N TYR A 106 5.66 22.89 -25.35
CA TYR A 106 4.72 23.75 -26.03
C TYR A 106 4.36 24.96 -25.16
N GLU A 107 4.05 26.07 -25.79
CA GLU A 107 3.61 27.27 -25.06
C GLU A 107 2.19 27.12 -24.49
N GLU A 108 1.40 26.20 -25.06
CA GLU A 108 0.01 25.92 -24.68
C GLU A 108 -0.19 24.43 -24.44
N PRO A 109 -1.19 24.02 -23.61
CA PRO A 109 -1.64 22.65 -23.52
C PRO A 109 -2.01 22.09 -24.91
N VAL A 110 -1.68 20.83 -25.13
CA VAL A 110 -1.94 20.14 -26.40
C VAL A 110 -2.92 18.99 -26.20
N TRP A 111 -3.59 18.61 -27.30
CA TRP A 111 -4.43 17.43 -27.32
C TRP A 111 -3.58 16.17 -27.12
N ILE A 112 -3.96 15.34 -26.16
CA ILE A 112 -3.35 14.04 -25.86
C ILE A 112 -4.29 12.96 -26.35
N SER A 113 -3.82 12.06 -27.19
CA SER A 113 -4.66 10.98 -27.74
C SER A 113 -5.01 9.91 -26.72
N ALA A 114 -6.10 9.17 -26.95
CA ALA A 114 -6.47 8.01 -26.16
C ALA A 114 -5.35 6.96 -26.05
N GLU A 115 -4.60 6.77 -27.14
CA GLU A 115 -3.46 5.85 -27.19
C GLU A 115 -2.35 6.29 -26.22
N GLN A 116 -2.00 7.58 -26.21
CA GLN A 116 -1.01 8.13 -25.27
C GLN A 116 -1.45 7.95 -23.82
N PHE A 117 -2.74 8.18 -23.48
CA PHE A 117 -3.23 7.90 -22.13
C PHE A 117 -3.17 6.42 -21.78
N ARG A 118 -3.43 5.53 -22.75
CA ARG A 118 -3.30 4.09 -22.55
C ARG A 118 -1.86 3.69 -22.26
N ASP A 119 -0.89 4.27 -22.96
CA ASP A 119 0.54 4.01 -22.77
C ASP A 119 1.05 4.43 -21.38
N TYR A 120 0.39 5.37 -20.71
CA TYR A 120 0.72 5.72 -19.33
C TYR A 120 0.39 4.62 -18.33
N VAL A 121 -0.70 3.90 -18.51
CA VAL A 121 -1.25 2.99 -17.48
C VAL A 121 -1.26 1.52 -17.86
N THR A 122 -1.02 1.19 -19.12
CA THR A 122 -0.92 -0.20 -19.61
C THR A 122 0.49 -0.51 -20.12
N VAL A 123 0.72 -1.75 -20.50
CA VAL A 123 1.98 -2.21 -21.10
C VAL A 123 1.66 -2.83 -22.45
N ASP A 124 2.35 -2.44 -23.49
CA ASP A 124 2.31 -3.12 -24.77
C ASP A 124 3.44 -4.16 -24.92
N GLY A 125 3.54 -4.80 -26.10
CA GLY A 125 4.52 -5.86 -26.33
C GLY A 125 5.98 -5.40 -26.32
N GLU A 126 6.25 -4.12 -26.65
CA GLU A 126 7.60 -3.56 -26.70
C GLU A 126 8.11 -3.17 -25.31
N ASP A 127 7.18 -2.77 -24.43
CA ASP A 127 7.50 -2.29 -23.08
C ASP A 127 7.43 -3.40 -22.03
N ALA A 128 7.00 -4.62 -22.42
CA ALA A 128 6.86 -5.73 -21.51
C ALA A 128 8.17 -6.07 -20.78
N PHE A 129 8.08 -6.10 -19.44
CA PHE A 129 9.21 -6.39 -18.53
C PHE A 129 10.37 -5.38 -18.57
N ASP A 130 10.14 -4.11 -19.01
CA ASP A 130 11.13 -3.04 -18.94
C ASP A 130 11.27 -2.50 -17.51
N TYR A 131 11.88 -3.30 -16.63
CA TYR A 131 12.14 -2.90 -15.24
C TYR A 131 13.10 -1.72 -15.10
N LEU A 132 13.85 -1.38 -16.16
CA LEU A 132 14.72 -0.22 -16.15
C LEU A 132 13.89 1.06 -16.23
N SER A 133 12.84 1.08 -17.05
CA SER A 133 11.85 2.15 -17.08
C SER A 133 11.22 2.36 -15.71
N VAL A 134 10.71 1.30 -15.08
CA VAL A 134 10.13 1.34 -13.72
C VAL A 134 11.12 1.94 -12.72
N TYR A 135 12.37 1.51 -12.75
CA TYR A 135 13.42 1.98 -11.84
C TYR A 135 13.68 3.49 -11.98
N PHE A 136 13.70 3.99 -13.22
CA PHE A 136 13.89 5.42 -13.49
C PHE A 136 12.64 6.26 -13.22
N ASN A 137 11.44 5.71 -13.43
CA ASN A 137 10.20 6.39 -13.12
C ASN A 137 10.07 6.69 -11.62
N VAL A 138 10.47 5.73 -10.77
CA VAL A 138 10.33 5.88 -9.31
C VAL A 138 11.49 6.63 -8.65
N LYS A 139 12.56 6.98 -9.38
CA LYS A 139 13.72 7.70 -8.80
C LYS A 139 13.39 9.07 -8.21
N ASP A 140 12.37 9.72 -8.76
CA ASP A 140 11.90 11.05 -8.35
C ASP A 140 10.56 10.96 -7.59
N ASP A 141 10.07 9.75 -7.30
CA ASP A 141 8.92 9.50 -6.44
C ASP A 141 9.36 9.24 -4.98
N ASN A 142 8.43 9.29 -4.06
CA ASN A 142 8.70 9.11 -2.62
C ASN A 142 8.65 7.63 -2.19
N HIS A 143 8.66 6.69 -3.13
CA HIS A 143 8.50 5.27 -2.86
C HIS A 143 9.53 4.43 -3.61
N PRO A 144 10.11 3.39 -2.96
CA PRO A 144 11.04 2.47 -3.59
C PRO A 144 10.38 1.53 -4.61
N PRO A 145 11.17 0.87 -5.51
CA PRO A 145 10.70 0.29 -6.78
C PRO A 145 9.95 -1.04 -6.69
N VAL A 146 10.07 -1.83 -5.63
CA VAL A 146 9.64 -3.26 -5.65
C VAL A 146 8.15 -3.43 -5.93
N HIS A 147 7.28 -2.60 -5.34
CA HIS A 147 5.83 -2.69 -5.61
C HIS A 147 5.51 -2.41 -7.08
N PHE A 148 6.10 -1.37 -7.64
CA PHE A 148 5.89 -0.96 -9.04
C PHE A 148 6.43 -2.00 -10.03
N MET A 149 7.58 -2.65 -9.72
CA MET A 149 8.10 -3.77 -10.52
C MET A 149 7.16 -4.98 -10.49
N LEU A 150 6.52 -5.29 -9.36
CA LEU A 150 5.50 -6.33 -9.29
C LEU A 150 4.26 -5.97 -10.11
N LEU A 151 3.82 -4.70 -10.04
CA LEU A 151 2.68 -4.21 -10.82
C LEU A 151 2.98 -4.25 -12.31
N HIS A 152 4.15 -3.79 -12.73
CA HIS A 152 4.64 -3.89 -14.11
C HIS A 152 4.71 -5.35 -14.61
N THR A 153 5.13 -6.28 -13.73
CA THR A 153 5.11 -7.72 -14.08
C THR A 153 3.69 -8.18 -14.39
N MET A 154 2.71 -7.80 -13.58
CA MET A 154 1.31 -8.16 -13.81
C MET A 154 0.78 -7.50 -15.09
N SER A 155 1.04 -6.21 -15.30
CA SER A 155 0.66 -5.49 -16.51
C SER A 155 1.31 -6.10 -17.77
N SER A 156 2.58 -6.52 -17.70
CA SER A 156 3.29 -7.19 -18.80
C SER A 156 2.70 -8.57 -19.15
N LEU A 157 2.21 -9.31 -18.13
CA LEU A 157 1.57 -10.60 -18.36
C LEU A 157 0.17 -10.48 -19.00
N PHE A 158 -0.49 -9.32 -18.83
CA PHE A 158 -1.84 -9.02 -19.31
C PHE A 158 -1.82 -7.74 -20.16
N GLY A 159 -0.93 -7.68 -21.15
CA GLY A 159 -0.69 -6.50 -21.98
C GLY A 159 -1.94 -5.79 -22.49
N GLY A 160 -1.91 -4.47 -22.53
CA GLY A 160 -3.01 -3.60 -22.98
C GLY A 160 -4.22 -3.52 -22.05
N MET A 161 -4.17 -4.16 -20.86
CA MET A 161 -5.27 -4.20 -19.92
C MET A 161 -5.01 -3.27 -18.72
N LEU A 162 -5.92 -2.36 -18.42
CA LEU A 162 -6.05 -1.69 -17.13
C LEU A 162 -7.16 -2.38 -16.34
N SER A 163 -6.83 -3.02 -15.24
CA SER A 163 -7.82 -3.73 -14.42
C SER A 163 -7.44 -3.68 -12.94
N PRO A 164 -8.41 -3.47 -12.02
CA PRO A 164 -8.16 -3.57 -10.59
C PRO A 164 -7.54 -4.91 -10.17
N TRP A 165 -7.85 -5.99 -10.90
CA TRP A 165 -7.33 -7.32 -10.61
C TRP A 165 -5.80 -7.41 -10.68
N LEU A 166 -5.13 -6.63 -11.53
CA LEU A 166 -3.67 -6.67 -11.68
C LEU A 166 -2.96 -6.34 -10.35
N GLY A 167 -3.39 -5.25 -9.71
CA GLY A 167 -2.81 -4.85 -8.43
C GLY A 167 -3.40 -5.58 -7.22
N CYS A 168 -4.71 -5.82 -7.21
CA CYS A 168 -5.38 -6.55 -6.12
C CYS A 168 -4.89 -8.00 -6.03
N PHE A 169 -4.51 -8.65 -7.13
CA PHE A 169 -3.94 -9.99 -7.13
C PHE A 169 -2.61 -10.04 -6.37
N ILE A 170 -1.75 -9.04 -6.53
CA ILE A 170 -0.50 -8.91 -5.76
C ILE A 170 -0.83 -8.85 -4.27
N ASN A 171 -1.80 -8.03 -3.89
CA ASN A 171 -2.23 -7.89 -2.51
C ASN A 171 -2.88 -9.17 -1.95
N LEU A 172 -3.64 -9.92 -2.76
CA LEU A 172 -4.18 -11.24 -2.39
C LEU A 172 -3.08 -12.27 -2.13
N VAL A 173 -2.02 -12.28 -2.95
CA VAL A 173 -0.84 -13.14 -2.72
C VAL A 173 -0.15 -12.74 -1.42
N CYS A 174 0.07 -11.45 -1.20
CA CYS A 174 0.63 -10.93 0.05
C CYS A 174 -0.23 -11.30 1.27
N LEU A 175 -1.56 -11.20 1.14
CA LEU A 175 -2.49 -11.66 2.18
C LEU A 175 -2.32 -13.16 2.46
N GLY A 176 -2.30 -13.99 1.43
CA GLY A 176 -2.10 -15.45 1.58
C GLY A 176 -0.82 -15.80 2.34
N ILE A 177 0.29 -15.13 2.00
CA ILE A 177 1.58 -15.28 2.71
C ILE A 177 1.44 -14.79 4.16
N THR A 178 0.79 -13.65 4.39
CA THR A 178 0.57 -13.10 5.73
C THR A 178 -0.24 -14.06 6.60
N LEU A 179 -1.33 -14.62 6.08
CA LEU A 179 -2.15 -15.61 6.79
C LEU A 179 -1.35 -16.87 7.14
N TRP A 180 -0.54 -17.36 6.21
CA TRP A 180 0.36 -18.49 6.47
C TRP A 180 1.41 -18.17 7.57
N LEU A 181 1.98 -16.96 7.54
CA LEU A 181 2.90 -16.50 8.59
C LEU A 181 2.23 -16.37 9.95
N LEU A 182 0.98 -15.91 10.00
CA LEU A 182 0.19 -15.84 11.24
C LEU A 182 -0.08 -17.24 11.82
N LEU A 183 -0.39 -18.25 10.99
CA LEU A 183 -0.49 -19.64 11.43
C LEU A 183 0.81 -20.14 12.03
N ARG A 184 1.94 -19.84 11.39
CA ARG A 184 3.27 -20.22 11.86
C ARG A 184 3.62 -19.55 13.18
N LEU A 185 3.43 -18.23 13.27
CA LEU A 185 3.65 -17.43 14.49
C LEU A 185 2.76 -17.93 15.64
N GLY A 186 1.49 -18.22 15.37
CA GLY A 186 0.56 -18.76 16.38
C GLY A 186 1.09 -20.05 17.02
N ARG A 187 1.62 -20.97 16.22
CA ARG A 187 2.23 -22.21 16.74
C ARG A 187 3.50 -21.93 17.54
N GLN A 188 4.37 -21.04 17.04
CA GLN A 188 5.64 -20.70 17.72
C GLN A 188 5.37 -20.01 19.07
N LEU A 189 4.44 -19.06 19.12
CA LEU A 189 4.08 -18.33 20.34
C LEU A 189 3.41 -19.26 21.37
N ALA A 190 2.53 -20.16 20.93
CA ALA A 190 1.93 -21.13 21.82
C ALA A 190 2.95 -22.09 22.46
N ASP A 191 3.97 -22.49 21.70
CA ASP A 191 5.10 -23.27 22.24
C ASP A 191 5.87 -22.48 23.32
N ILE A 192 6.14 -21.21 23.05
CA ILE A 192 6.90 -20.31 23.93
C ILE A 192 6.12 -20.04 25.24
N PHE A 193 4.82 -19.75 25.12
CA PHE A 193 3.97 -19.43 26.27
C PHE A 193 3.36 -20.66 26.94
N SER A 194 3.88 -21.87 26.67
CA SER A 194 3.42 -23.14 27.27
C SER A 194 1.94 -23.42 27.03
N MET A 195 1.44 -23.05 25.85
CA MET A 195 0.08 -23.27 25.38
C MET A 195 0.03 -24.20 24.15
N ARG A 196 0.88 -25.25 24.11
CA ARG A 196 1.09 -26.10 22.91
C ARG A 196 -0.19 -26.67 22.33
N GLU A 197 -1.12 -27.10 23.17
CA GLU A 197 -2.40 -27.65 22.71
C GLU A 197 -3.28 -26.60 22.00
N ARG A 198 -3.07 -25.32 22.27
CA ARG A 198 -3.76 -24.18 21.67
C ARG A 198 -3.03 -23.54 20.48
N GLY A 199 -1.85 -24.02 20.09
CA GLY A 199 -1.05 -23.41 19.02
C GLY A 199 -1.78 -23.30 17.69
N ARG A 200 -2.56 -24.34 17.35
CA ARG A 200 -3.42 -24.32 16.16
C ARG A 200 -4.57 -23.31 16.33
N GLN A 201 -5.20 -23.28 17.48
CA GLN A 201 -6.28 -22.36 17.79
C GLN A 201 -5.82 -20.91 17.69
N LEU A 202 -4.67 -20.56 18.28
CA LEU A 202 -4.08 -19.22 18.20
C LEU A 202 -3.84 -18.78 16.76
N GLY A 203 -3.26 -19.67 15.92
CA GLY A 203 -3.03 -19.39 14.51
C GLY A 203 -4.34 -19.15 13.75
N ILE A 204 -5.35 -20.01 13.92
CA ILE A 204 -6.65 -19.88 13.27
C ILE A 204 -7.36 -18.58 13.71
N LEU A 205 -7.33 -18.25 15.00
CA LEU A 205 -7.93 -17.00 15.49
C LEU A 205 -7.25 -15.77 14.90
N ALA A 206 -5.92 -15.76 14.81
CA ALA A 206 -5.18 -14.65 14.17
C ALA A 206 -5.53 -14.52 12.67
N VAL A 207 -5.64 -15.65 11.96
CA VAL A 207 -6.04 -15.69 10.55
C VAL A 207 -7.46 -15.15 10.36
N LEU A 208 -8.43 -15.59 11.14
CA LEU A 208 -9.83 -15.16 11.02
C LEU A 208 -10.02 -13.70 11.47
N LEU A 209 -9.34 -13.26 12.54
CA LEU A 209 -9.38 -11.87 12.99
C LEU A 209 -8.85 -10.91 11.94
N TYR A 210 -7.74 -11.22 11.30
CA TYR A 210 -7.18 -10.39 10.23
C TYR A 210 -7.88 -10.63 8.90
N GLY A 211 -7.90 -11.88 8.43
CA GLY A 211 -8.35 -12.23 7.09
C GLY A 211 -9.84 -12.00 6.80
N LEU A 212 -10.68 -11.83 7.84
CA LEU A 212 -12.08 -11.42 7.70
C LEU A 212 -12.32 -9.98 8.16
N SER A 213 -11.28 -9.19 8.42
CA SER A 213 -11.43 -7.80 8.84
C SER A 213 -11.66 -6.86 7.65
N THR A 214 -12.37 -5.76 7.89
CA THR A 214 -12.48 -4.68 6.91
C THR A 214 -11.12 -4.05 6.59
N GLY A 215 -10.16 -4.12 7.52
CA GLY A 215 -8.79 -3.71 7.31
C GLY A 215 -8.03 -4.59 6.32
N ALA A 216 -8.24 -5.90 6.34
CA ALA A 216 -7.68 -6.79 5.32
C ALA A 216 -8.29 -6.51 3.94
N LEU A 217 -9.61 -6.30 3.87
CA LEU A 217 -10.29 -5.94 2.63
C LEU A 217 -9.77 -4.60 2.07
N ALA A 218 -9.70 -3.55 2.89
CA ALA A 218 -9.14 -2.26 2.49
C ALA A 218 -7.68 -2.40 1.98
N THR A 219 -6.87 -3.23 2.66
CA THR A 219 -5.47 -3.49 2.25
C THR A 219 -5.39 -4.25 0.93
N VAL A 220 -6.32 -5.16 0.64
CA VAL A 220 -6.38 -5.91 -0.62
C VAL A 220 -6.86 -5.01 -1.77
N LEU A 221 -7.88 -4.19 -1.52
CA LEU A 221 -8.48 -3.31 -2.54
C LEU A 221 -7.56 -2.17 -2.95
N LEU A 222 -6.75 -1.62 -2.04
CA LEU A 222 -5.86 -0.50 -2.36
C LEU A 222 -4.63 -0.99 -3.13
N ILE A 223 -4.56 -0.64 -4.42
CA ILE A 223 -3.46 -1.01 -5.34
C ILE A 223 -2.23 -0.15 -5.07
N ARG A 224 -1.66 -0.34 -3.88
CA ARG A 224 -0.44 0.33 -3.39
C ARG A 224 0.41 -0.67 -2.61
N MET A 225 1.61 -0.28 -2.25
CA MET A 225 2.61 -1.12 -1.57
C MET A 225 2.21 -1.63 -0.18
N TYR A 226 1.07 -1.22 0.39
CA TYR A 226 0.73 -1.48 1.80
C TYR A 226 0.41 -2.95 2.09
N GLY A 227 -0.13 -3.70 1.13
CA GLY A 227 -0.31 -5.16 1.24
C GLY A 227 1.03 -5.89 1.38
N LEU A 228 1.99 -5.54 0.53
CA LEU A 228 3.36 -6.07 0.57
C LEU A 228 4.10 -5.63 1.84
N LEU A 229 3.98 -4.37 2.23
CA LEU A 229 4.56 -3.83 3.47
C LEU A 229 4.06 -4.59 4.71
N SER A 230 2.74 -4.83 4.80
CA SER A 230 2.12 -5.58 5.90
C SER A 230 2.68 -7.02 5.96
N CYS A 231 2.78 -7.67 4.81
CA CYS A 231 3.36 -9.01 4.69
C CYS A 231 4.82 -9.04 5.17
N LEU A 232 5.65 -8.07 4.75
CA LEU A 232 7.07 -8.00 5.11
C LEU A 232 7.29 -7.65 6.58
N CYS A 233 6.43 -6.84 7.20
CA CYS A 233 6.46 -6.60 8.65
C CYS A 233 6.20 -7.90 9.45
N VAL A 234 5.18 -8.68 9.06
CA VAL A 234 4.88 -9.98 9.68
C VAL A 234 5.99 -11.01 9.41
N ALA A 235 6.56 -11.00 8.20
CA ALA A 235 7.68 -11.86 7.84
C ALA A 235 8.92 -11.54 8.68
N LEU A 236 9.23 -10.26 8.86
CA LEU A 236 10.35 -9.82 9.71
C LEU A 236 10.16 -10.26 11.15
N LEU A 237 8.95 -10.08 11.72
CA LEU A 237 8.61 -10.58 13.05
C LEU A 237 8.79 -12.11 13.14
N SER A 238 8.28 -12.85 12.15
CA SER A 238 8.38 -14.33 12.13
C SER A 238 9.83 -14.81 12.17
N VAL A 239 10.72 -14.17 11.40
CA VAL A 239 12.16 -14.48 11.41
C VAL A 239 12.77 -14.17 12.77
N HIS A 240 12.40 -13.05 13.40
CA HIS A 240 12.95 -12.67 14.72
C HIS A 240 12.48 -13.63 15.82
N VAL A 241 11.19 -13.98 15.85
CA VAL A 241 10.63 -14.93 16.84
C VAL A 241 11.28 -16.30 16.71
N GLU A 242 11.47 -16.81 15.48
CA GLU A 242 12.16 -18.08 15.22
C GLU A 242 13.59 -18.05 15.75
N LYS A 243 14.37 -17.04 15.34
CA LYS A 243 15.77 -16.91 15.76
C LYS A 243 15.92 -16.65 17.25
N TRP A 244 14.98 -15.94 17.85
CA TRP A 244 14.98 -15.74 19.30
C TRP A 244 14.78 -17.06 20.05
N LYS A 245 13.76 -17.84 19.63
CA LYS A 245 13.42 -19.14 20.21
C LYS A 245 14.58 -20.13 20.09
N ASP A 246 15.22 -20.18 18.91
CA ASP A 246 16.24 -21.20 18.58
C ASP A 246 17.67 -20.77 18.93
N HIS A 247 17.85 -19.61 19.58
CA HIS A 247 19.17 -19.01 19.81
C HIS A 247 20.01 -18.96 18.52
N GLY A 248 19.37 -18.55 17.40
CA GLY A 248 19.89 -18.75 16.05
C GLY A 248 20.39 -17.47 15.35
N PHE A 249 20.62 -16.36 16.06
CA PHE A 249 21.14 -15.13 15.44
C PHE A 249 22.63 -15.24 15.04
N ASP A 250 23.37 -16.21 15.57
CA ASP A 250 24.75 -16.51 15.18
C ASP A 250 24.87 -17.40 13.93
N ARG A 251 23.73 -17.90 13.42
CA ARG A 251 23.64 -18.72 12.21
C ARG A 251 23.48 -17.84 10.96
N LYS A 252 23.37 -18.48 9.78
CA LYS A 252 23.12 -17.78 8.50
C LYS A 252 21.88 -16.91 8.57
N ASN A 253 22.02 -15.60 8.33
CA ASN A 253 20.96 -14.60 8.41
C ASN A 253 20.40 -14.19 7.02
N LYS A 254 20.52 -15.07 6.00
CA LYS A 254 20.08 -14.74 4.62
C LYS A 254 18.61 -14.31 4.56
N GLY A 255 17.72 -15.02 5.24
CA GLY A 255 16.29 -14.67 5.29
C GLY A 255 16.04 -13.33 5.99
N LEU A 256 16.74 -13.05 7.08
CA LEU A 256 16.67 -11.76 7.78
C LEU A 256 17.11 -10.61 6.85
N ILE A 257 18.26 -10.76 6.20
CA ILE A 257 18.80 -9.77 5.25
C ILE A 257 17.81 -9.56 4.10
N ALA A 258 17.33 -10.65 3.47
CA ALA A 258 16.41 -10.57 2.33
C ALA A 258 15.10 -9.84 2.68
N VAL A 259 14.46 -10.20 3.79
CA VAL A 259 13.21 -9.52 4.21
C VAL A 259 13.45 -8.06 4.56
N THR A 260 14.59 -7.73 5.19
CA THR A 260 14.94 -6.34 5.52
C THR A 260 15.19 -5.50 4.26
N VAL A 261 15.93 -6.04 3.28
CA VAL A 261 16.18 -5.36 1.99
C VAL A 261 14.88 -5.17 1.22
N LEU A 262 14.07 -6.23 1.09
CA LEU A 262 12.78 -6.15 0.39
C LEU A 262 11.83 -5.14 1.06
N GLY A 263 11.79 -5.11 2.40
CA GLY A 263 10.96 -4.16 3.13
C GLY A 263 11.39 -2.72 2.91
N PHE A 264 12.69 -2.43 2.94
CA PHE A 264 13.24 -1.13 2.61
C PHE A 264 12.92 -0.71 1.16
N LEU A 265 13.08 -1.63 0.21
CA LEU A 265 12.80 -1.40 -1.21
C LEU A 265 11.30 -1.40 -1.55
N THR A 266 10.41 -1.62 -0.58
CA THR A 266 8.95 -1.55 -0.75
C THR A 266 8.39 -0.23 -0.27
N GLN A 267 8.75 0.24 0.95
CA GLN A 267 8.21 1.46 1.54
C GLN A 267 9.08 1.92 2.73
N TYR A 268 9.38 3.22 2.81
CA TYR A 268 10.24 3.77 3.89
C TYR A 268 9.61 3.66 5.29
N PHE A 269 8.29 3.60 5.41
CA PHE A 269 7.61 3.34 6.69
C PHE A 269 7.97 1.97 7.29
N PHE A 270 8.44 1.03 6.49
CA PHE A 270 9.03 -0.22 6.98
C PHE A 270 10.15 0.01 7.98
N LEU A 271 10.94 1.08 7.78
CA LEU A 271 12.06 1.40 8.66
C LEU A 271 11.62 1.67 10.10
N PHE A 272 10.44 2.26 10.32
CA PHE A 272 9.91 2.48 11.67
C PHE A 272 9.77 1.17 12.43
N TYR A 273 9.17 0.17 11.79
CA TYR A 273 9.00 -1.15 12.38
C TYR A 273 10.34 -1.88 12.52
N CYS A 274 11.15 -1.87 11.48
CA CYS A 274 12.43 -2.57 11.40
C CYS A 274 13.42 -2.08 12.45
N ILE A 275 13.60 -0.76 12.59
CA ILE A 275 14.54 -0.15 13.56
C ILE A 275 14.11 -0.47 14.99
N LEU A 276 12.81 -0.36 15.29
CA LEU A 276 12.29 -0.66 16.63
C LEU A 276 12.45 -2.14 16.98
N LEU A 277 12.13 -3.04 16.05
CA LEU A 277 12.32 -4.47 16.24
C LEU A 277 13.80 -4.82 16.40
N ALA A 278 14.67 -4.18 15.61
CA ALA A 278 16.11 -4.35 15.71
C ALA A 278 16.67 -3.86 17.07
N ALA A 279 16.21 -2.71 17.53
CA ALA A 279 16.62 -2.14 18.83
C ALA A 279 16.22 -3.05 20.00
N VAL A 280 14.98 -3.54 20.00
CA VAL A 280 14.49 -4.48 21.03
C VAL A 280 15.29 -5.79 20.99
N THR A 281 15.55 -6.32 19.79
CA THR A 281 16.34 -7.54 19.62
C THR A 281 17.76 -7.35 20.16
N ALA A 282 18.42 -6.26 19.76
CA ALA A 282 19.78 -5.95 20.21
C ALA A 282 19.87 -5.75 21.73
N ALA A 283 18.91 -5.00 22.31
CA ALA A 283 18.82 -4.79 23.75
C ALA A 283 18.62 -6.13 24.50
N GLY A 284 17.72 -6.98 24.02
CA GLY A 284 17.48 -8.30 24.63
C GLY A 284 18.69 -9.24 24.53
N LEU A 285 19.41 -9.25 23.39
CA LEU A 285 20.66 -10.01 23.23
C LEU A 285 21.76 -9.51 24.16
N LEU A 286 21.85 -8.17 24.33
CA LEU A 286 22.81 -7.55 25.24
C LEU A 286 22.50 -7.89 26.70
N CYS A 287 21.24 -7.72 27.14
CA CYS A 287 20.80 -8.07 28.50
C CYS A 287 20.98 -9.57 28.80
N GLY A 288 20.75 -10.43 27.80
CA GLY A 288 20.98 -11.88 27.89
C GLY A 288 22.46 -12.28 27.79
N LYS A 289 23.39 -11.32 27.70
CA LYS A 289 24.84 -11.56 27.52
C LYS A 289 25.17 -12.41 26.28
N ARG A 290 24.33 -12.42 25.26
CA ARG A 290 24.49 -13.15 23.99
C ARG A 290 25.32 -12.31 23.00
N THR A 291 26.53 -11.92 23.40
CA THR A 291 27.36 -10.94 22.68
C THR A 291 27.76 -11.38 21.27
N ARG A 292 28.04 -12.67 21.06
CA ARG A 292 28.37 -13.23 19.74
C ARG A 292 27.17 -13.08 18.78
N GLU A 293 25.99 -13.44 19.22
CA GLU A 293 24.76 -13.31 18.43
C GLU A 293 24.45 -11.85 18.13
N LEU A 294 24.61 -10.95 19.12
CA LEU A 294 24.45 -9.51 18.93
C LEU A 294 25.34 -8.97 17.81
N TRP A 295 26.63 -9.29 17.82
CA TRP A 295 27.56 -8.81 16.79
C TRP A 295 27.22 -9.34 15.40
N ILE A 296 26.87 -10.60 15.26
CA ILE A 296 26.49 -11.19 13.98
C ILE A 296 25.15 -10.60 13.50
N TYR A 297 24.20 -10.39 14.41
CA TYR A 297 22.94 -9.74 14.13
C TYR A 297 23.13 -8.29 13.61
N VAL A 298 23.87 -7.47 14.35
CA VAL A 298 24.14 -6.06 13.96
C VAL A 298 24.84 -5.99 12.59
N ARG A 299 25.85 -6.85 12.35
CA ARG A 299 26.51 -6.94 11.03
C ARG A 299 25.53 -7.32 9.93
N SER A 300 24.58 -8.20 10.20
CA SER A 300 23.56 -8.61 9.22
C SER A 300 22.60 -7.45 8.89
N MET A 301 22.20 -6.66 9.90
CA MET A 301 21.35 -5.48 9.70
C MET A 301 22.07 -4.37 8.94
N ILE A 302 23.35 -4.10 9.26
CA ILE A 302 24.20 -3.16 8.51
C ILE A 302 24.34 -3.62 7.05
N LEU A 303 24.62 -4.90 6.82
CA LEU A 303 24.74 -5.46 5.47
C LEU A 303 23.43 -5.29 4.69
N ALA A 304 22.27 -5.52 5.31
CA ALA A 304 20.98 -5.29 4.68
C ALA A 304 20.77 -3.83 4.30
N ALA A 305 21.13 -2.89 5.19
CA ALA A 305 21.04 -1.45 4.91
C ALA A 305 21.96 -1.05 3.74
N VAL A 306 23.20 -1.54 3.71
CA VAL A 306 24.15 -1.28 2.62
C VAL A 306 23.62 -1.83 1.29
N ILE A 307 23.13 -3.08 1.27
CA ILE A 307 22.55 -3.68 0.06
C ILE A 307 21.35 -2.85 -0.42
N GLY A 308 20.43 -2.46 0.47
CA GLY A 308 19.27 -1.65 0.11
C GLY A 308 19.67 -0.31 -0.52
N LEU A 309 20.61 0.41 0.09
CA LEU A 309 21.11 1.68 -0.43
C LEU A 309 21.90 1.55 -1.74
N VAL A 310 22.61 0.45 -1.95
CA VAL A 310 23.30 0.18 -3.23
C VAL A 310 22.29 -0.13 -4.33
N LEU A 311 21.23 -0.89 -4.02
CA LEU A 311 20.18 -1.23 -4.98
C LEU A 311 19.29 -0.04 -5.32
N PHE A 312 19.07 0.90 -4.39
CA PHE A 312 18.28 2.11 -4.63
C PHE A 312 18.90 3.32 -3.91
N PRO A 313 19.93 3.95 -4.50
CA PRO A 313 20.66 5.06 -3.90
C PRO A 313 19.83 6.34 -3.81
N PHE A 314 18.77 6.48 -4.62
CA PHE A 314 17.85 7.62 -4.61
C PHE A 314 17.09 7.76 -3.29
N ALA A 315 16.95 6.68 -2.52
CA ALA A 315 16.29 6.67 -1.21
C ALA A 315 16.78 7.77 -0.25
N VAL A 316 18.06 8.15 -0.34
CA VAL A 316 18.61 9.23 0.49
C VAL A 316 17.99 10.58 0.12
N ALA A 317 17.88 10.87 -1.18
CA ALA A 317 17.25 12.09 -1.66
C ALA A 317 15.74 12.10 -1.36
N ASP A 318 15.07 10.96 -1.54
CA ASP A 318 13.63 10.82 -1.28
C ASP A 318 13.29 11.12 0.18
N VAL A 319 14.08 10.64 1.13
CA VAL A 319 13.83 10.83 2.57
C VAL A 319 14.19 12.23 3.03
N PHE A 320 15.31 12.81 2.54
CA PHE A 320 15.86 14.05 3.09
C PHE A 320 15.65 15.30 2.24
N SER A 321 15.32 15.15 0.96
CA SER A 321 15.23 16.27 0.01
C SER A 321 13.88 16.35 -0.72
N SER A 322 13.06 15.29 -0.71
CA SER A 322 11.74 15.34 -1.32
C SER A 322 10.74 16.13 -0.48
N GLY A 323 9.71 16.70 -1.11
CA GLY A 323 8.66 17.42 -0.40
C GLY A 323 7.95 16.58 0.66
N ARG A 324 7.70 15.28 0.38
CA ARG A 324 7.07 14.35 1.34
C ARG A 324 8.01 13.92 2.46
N GLY A 325 9.29 13.71 2.15
CA GLY A 325 10.30 13.38 3.15
C GLY A 325 10.50 14.51 4.15
N THR A 326 10.66 15.75 3.67
CA THR A 326 10.78 16.95 4.51
C THR A 326 9.52 17.21 5.32
N GLU A 327 8.30 17.08 4.73
CA GLU A 327 7.03 17.19 5.46
C GLU A 327 6.94 16.18 6.62
N ALA A 328 7.35 14.94 6.42
CA ALA A 328 7.36 13.92 7.45
C ALA A 328 8.34 14.24 8.60
N LEU A 329 9.53 14.78 8.27
CA LEU A 329 10.52 15.22 9.25
C LEU A 329 10.05 16.47 10.02
N ASP A 330 9.42 17.43 9.34
CA ASP A 330 8.83 18.62 9.95
C ASP A 330 7.69 18.26 10.90
N ASN A 331 6.84 17.29 10.50
CA ASN A 331 5.80 16.74 11.36
C ASN A 331 6.39 16.10 12.62
N LEU A 332 7.52 15.40 12.51
CA LEU A 332 8.22 14.83 13.66
C LEU A 332 8.77 15.94 14.58
N ALA A 333 9.37 16.98 14.01
CA ALA A 333 9.98 18.09 14.74
C ALA A 333 8.97 19.08 15.33
N SER A 334 7.73 19.13 14.80
CA SER A 334 6.67 20.04 15.23
C SER A 334 6.29 19.83 16.71
N GLY A 335 5.67 20.83 17.34
CA GLY A 335 5.18 20.74 18.73
C GLY A 335 4.13 19.65 18.95
N PHE A 336 3.85 19.28 20.21
CA PHE A 336 2.88 18.23 20.57
C PHE A 336 1.42 18.70 20.56
N SER A 337 1.14 19.93 20.17
CA SER A 337 -0.23 20.45 20.09
C SER A 337 -1.05 19.63 19.08
N GLY A 338 -2.23 19.15 19.49
CA GLY A 338 -3.11 18.32 18.64
C GLY A 338 -2.69 16.87 18.44
N TYR A 339 -1.48 16.48 18.83
CA TYR A 339 -0.99 15.10 18.63
C TYR A 339 -1.83 14.05 19.37
N GLY A 340 -2.31 14.36 20.59
CA GLY A 340 -3.20 13.45 21.32
C GLY A 340 -4.51 13.15 20.61
N ALA A 341 -5.14 14.16 19.99
CA ALA A 341 -6.34 13.98 19.18
C ALA A 341 -6.06 13.12 17.93
N ARG A 342 -4.94 13.38 17.26
CA ARG A 342 -4.48 12.60 16.10
C ARG A 342 -4.21 11.13 16.45
N LEU A 343 -3.55 10.86 17.58
CA LEU A 343 -3.35 9.51 18.11
C LEU A 343 -4.67 8.79 18.34
N LEU A 344 -5.64 9.48 18.96
CA LEU A 344 -6.96 8.91 19.21
C LEU A 344 -7.69 8.58 17.91
N SER A 345 -7.58 9.45 16.90
CA SER A 345 -8.18 9.22 15.58
C SER A 345 -7.55 8.01 14.88
N PHE A 346 -6.22 7.88 14.88
CA PHE A 346 -5.55 6.69 14.34
C PHE A 346 -5.86 5.42 15.14
N ALA A 347 -5.95 5.51 16.48
CA ALA A 347 -6.36 4.38 17.32
C ALA A 347 -7.78 3.91 16.97
N LYS A 348 -8.69 4.86 16.69
CA LYS A 348 -10.04 4.56 16.22
C LYS A 348 -9.99 3.86 14.85
N ILE A 349 -9.19 4.34 13.91
CA ILE A 349 -8.99 3.68 12.60
C ILE A 349 -8.50 2.24 12.79
N VAL A 350 -7.44 2.02 13.57
CA VAL A 350 -6.91 0.67 13.83
C VAL A 350 -7.99 -0.21 14.48
N ALA A 351 -8.71 0.29 15.47
CA ALA A 351 -9.78 -0.46 16.12
C ALA A 351 -10.91 -0.81 15.15
N ASP A 352 -11.38 0.17 14.37
CA ASP A 352 -12.47 -0.03 13.41
C ASP A 352 -12.06 -0.98 12.27
N ARG A 353 -10.82 -0.94 11.82
CA ARG A 353 -10.33 -1.81 10.74
C ARG A 353 -10.00 -3.23 11.18
N THR A 354 -9.60 -3.46 12.46
CA THR A 354 -9.20 -4.79 12.93
C THR A 354 -10.28 -5.48 13.74
N VAL A 355 -10.86 -4.80 14.72
CA VAL A 355 -11.69 -5.39 15.78
C VAL A 355 -13.16 -5.05 15.60
N GLY A 356 -13.45 -3.85 15.18
CA GLY A 356 -14.78 -3.31 14.95
C GLY A 356 -15.65 -3.17 16.18
N GLY A 357 -15.92 -1.92 16.49
CA GLY A 357 -16.92 -1.50 17.44
C GLY A 357 -16.48 -1.37 18.89
N PRO A 358 -17.18 -0.50 19.64
CA PRO A 358 -16.82 -0.16 21.03
C PRO A 358 -16.84 -1.35 21.99
N LEU A 359 -17.72 -2.35 21.74
CA LEU A 359 -17.86 -3.54 22.60
C LEU A 359 -16.61 -4.42 22.59
N LEU A 360 -15.92 -4.53 21.45
CA LEU A 360 -14.73 -5.36 21.36
C LEU A 360 -13.51 -4.63 21.92
N VAL A 361 -13.46 -3.31 21.79
CA VAL A 361 -12.46 -2.47 22.48
C VAL A 361 -12.65 -2.60 24.01
N ALA A 362 -13.88 -2.59 24.50
CA ALA A 362 -14.18 -2.82 25.92
C ALA A 362 -13.77 -4.24 26.39
N ALA A 363 -14.02 -5.26 25.57
CA ALA A 363 -13.59 -6.64 25.85
C ALA A 363 -12.05 -6.77 25.85
N CYS A 364 -11.37 -6.10 24.94
CA CYS A 364 -9.90 -6.05 24.89
C CYS A 364 -9.34 -5.32 26.12
N LEU A 365 -9.92 -4.17 26.50
CA LEU A 365 -9.50 -3.42 27.70
C LEU A 365 -9.74 -4.25 28.98
N ALA A 366 -10.90 -4.92 29.11
CA ALA A 366 -11.17 -5.83 30.22
C ALA A 366 -10.16 -6.99 30.25
N GLY A 367 -9.81 -7.54 29.08
CA GLY A 367 -8.79 -8.57 28.95
C GLY A 367 -7.39 -8.10 29.35
N VAL A 368 -7.01 -6.88 28.97
CA VAL A 368 -5.75 -6.26 29.39
C VAL A 368 -5.73 -6.05 30.91
N VAL A 369 -6.81 -5.55 31.51
CA VAL A 369 -6.93 -5.38 32.96
C VAL A 369 -6.80 -6.71 33.69
N LEU A 370 -7.48 -7.77 33.20
CA LEU A 370 -7.37 -9.12 33.76
C LEU A 370 -5.96 -9.72 33.60
N ALA A 371 -5.30 -9.50 32.47
CA ALA A 371 -3.92 -9.94 32.25
C ALA A 371 -2.93 -9.21 33.15
N VAL A 372 -3.11 -7.88 33.34
CA VAL A 372 -2.29 -7.07 34.24
C VAL A 372 -2.50 -7.49 35.70
N THR A 373 -3.75 -7.71 36.12
CA THR A 373 -4.04 -8.17 37.52
C THR A 373 -3.51 -9.56 37.78
N ALA A 374 -3.64 -10.49 36.83
CA ALA A 374 -3.06 -11.84 36.93
C ALA A 374 -1.52 -11.80 36.95
N GLY A 375 -0.91 -10.95 36.13
CA GLY A 375 0.54 -10.72 36.13
C GLY A 375 1.02 -10.10 37.43
N TRP A 376 0.26 -9.17 38.00
CA TRP A 376 0.55 -8.55 39.30
C TRP A 376 0.46 -9.57 40.45
N HIS A 377 -0.55 -10.45 40.45
CA HIS A 377 -0.67 -11.52 41.42
C HIS A 377 0.54 -12.48 41.37
N LYS A 378 0.93 -12.86 40.16
CA LYS A 378 2.11 -13.72 39.93
C LYS A 378 3.41 -13.04 40.33
N TYR A 379 3.51 -11.71 40.12
CA TYR A 379 4.63 -10.90 40.58
C TYR A 379 4.69 -10.80 42.12
N GLN A 380 3.58 -10.72 42.79
CA GLN A 380 3.49 -10.74 44.26
C GLN A 380 3.93 -12.11 44.81
N GLU A 381 3.41 -13.22 44.24
CA GLU A 381 3.85 -14.58 44.57
C GLU A 381 5.36 -14.78 44.36
N TYR A 382 5.89 -14.26 43.25
CA TYR A 382 7.33 -14.28 42.96
C TYR A 382 8.13 -13.45 43.96
N ARG A 383 7.62 -12.30 44.37
CA ARG A 383 8.27 -11.43 45.36
C ARG A 383 8.29 -12.06 46.74
N GLU A 384 7.23 -12.78 47.14
CA GLU A 384 7.16 -13.55 48.35
C GLU A 384 8.11 -14.75 48.32
N TYR A 385 8.14 -15.50 47.21
CA TYR A 385 9.06 -16.62 46.97
C TYR A 385 10.54 -16.20 47.01
N ARG A 386 10.86 -15.03 46.49
CA ARG A 386 12.24 -14.44 46.54
C ARG A 386 12.63 -13.99 47.95
N ARG A 387 11.66 -13.70 48.80
CA ARG A 387 11.91 -13.40 50.22
C ARG A 387 12.28 -14.64 51.01
N ASP A 388 11.75 -15.80 50.62
CA ASP A 388 11.91 -17.07 51.31
C ASP A 388 13.10 -17.92 50.79
N GLY A 389 13.97 -17.37 49.95
CA GLY A 389 15.33 -17.85 49.73
C GLY A 389 15.50 -19.09 48.86
N ALA A 390 14.81 -19.27 47.74
CA ALA A 390 15.00 -20.35 46.80
C ALA A 390 15.65 -19.88 45.48
N GLU A 391 16.91 -20.25 45.31
CA GLU A 391 17.69 -20.17 44.07
C GLU A 391 17.15 -21.21 43.08
N ASN A 392 16.52 -20.86 42.01
CA ASN A 392 16.34 -21.56 40.73
C ASN A 392 14.96 -21.44 40.05
N VAL A 393 14.58 -20.23 39.63
CA VAL A 393 13.48 -20.05 38.67
C VAL A 393 13.85 -19.04 37.54
N GLY A 394 15.13 -18.97 37.17
CA GLY A 394 15.65 -17.83 36.40
C GLY A 394 15.67 -17.96 34.86
N SER A 395 15.45 -19.13 34.23
CA SER A 395 15.76 -19.29 32.80
C SER A 395 14.59 -19.17 31.82
N ASN A 396 13.35 -19.46 32.24
CA ASN A 396 12.19 -19.39 31.33
C ASN A 396 11.49 -18.01 31.32
N GLU A 397 11.52 -17.28 32.42
CA GLU A 397 10.83 -15.97 32.52
C GLU A 397 11.49 -14.87 31.70
N GLY A 398 12.83 -14.86 31.63
CA GLY A 398 13.59 -13.91 30.80
C GLY A 398 13.33 -14.09 29.30
N SER A 399 13.08 -15.32 28.85
CA SER A 399 12.76 -15.63 27.46
C SER A 399 11.37 -15.11 27.06
N ASN A 400 10.36 -15.27 27.94
CA ASN A 400 8.99 -14.83 27.68
C ASN A 400 8.88 -13.29 27.65
N ALA A 401 9.56 -12.58 28.52
CA ALA A 401 9.61 -11.13 28.53
C ALA A 401 10.26 -10.57 27.25
N GLY A 402 11.32 -11.20 26.75
CA GLY A 402 11.97 -10.85 25.50
C GLY A 402 11.02 -10.97 24.30
N ILE A 403 10.28 -12.08 24.21
CA ILE A 403 9.31 -12.29 23.13
C ILE A 403 8.15 -11.29 23.22
N LEU A 404 7.60 -11.02 24.41
CA LEU A 404 6.56 -10.00 24.58
C LEU A 404 7.04 -8.62 24.15
N SER A 405 8.30 -8.28 24.44
CA SER A 405 8.90 -7.02 23.98
C SER A 405 9.02 -6.95 22.47
N LEU A 406 9.40 -8.05 21.78
CA LEU A 406 9.44 -8.14 20.32
C LEU A 406 8.05 -7.99 19.67
N LEU A 407 7.01 -8.46 20.34
CA LEU A 407 5.63 -8.35 19.84
C LEU A 407 5.02 -6.97 20.05
N ILE A 408 5.27 -6.33 21.19
CA ILE A 408 4.52 -5.15 21.63
C ILE A 408 5.24 -3.85 21.27
N VAL A 409 6.55 -3.75 21.56
CA VAL A 409 7.27 -2.47 21.43
C VAL A 409 7.34 -1.97 20.00
N PRO A 410 7.64 -2.81 18.97
CA PRO A 410 7.66 -2.34 17.59
C PRO A 410 6.27 -1.94 17.07
N VAL A 411 5.21 -2.61 17.51
CA VAL A 411 3.82 -2.29 17.13
C VAL A 411 3.41 -0.92 17.69
N ILE A 412 3.63 -0.71 18.99
CA ILE A 412 3.33 0.58 19.63
C ILE A 412 4.20 1.69 19.05
N GLY A 413 5.50 1.44 18.90
CA GLY A 413 6.43 2.44 18.37
C GLY A 413 6.12 2.81 16.92
N TYR A 414 5.80 1.84 16.07
CA TYR A 414 5.34 2.11 14.70
C TYR A 414 4.07 2.98 14.72
N PHE A 415 3.07 2.61 15.55
CA PHE A 415 1.84 3.37 15.69
C PHE A 415 2.11 4.84 16.07
N LEU A 416 2.98 5.08 17.05
CA LEU A 416 3.35 6.42 17.49
C LEU A 416 4.07 7.20 16.38
N LEU A 417 5.02 6.58 15.69
CA LEU A 417 5.79 7.23 14.62
C LEU A 417 4.90 7.48 13.38
N ALA A 418 4.14 6.49 12.92
CA ALA A 418 3.27 6.63 11.77
C ALA A 418 2.19 7.68 11.99
N SER A 419 1.54 7.69 13.16
CA SER A 419 0.53 8.71 13.50
C SER A 419 1.13 10.12 13.62
N ARG A 420 2.43 10.25 13.92
CA ARG A 420 3.12 11.54 14.02
C ARG A 420 3.58 12.06 12.66
N MET A 421 4.20 11.19 11.87
CA MET A 421 4.91 11.57 10.65
C MET A 421 4.04 11.55 9.39
N SER A 422 2.92 10.81 9.38
CA SER A 422 2.03 10.75 8.21
C SER A 422 1.43 12.12 7.88
N PRO A 423 1.36 12.52 6.59
CA PRO A 423 0.77 13.81 6.20
C PRO A 423 -0.74 13.83 6.42
N TYR A 424 -1.44 12.75 6.11
CA TYR A 424 -2.90 12.65 6.19
C TYR A 424 -3.38 11.70 7.29
N LEU A 425 -4.65 11.87 7.70
CA LEU A 425 -5.32 10.97 8.65
C LEU A 425 -6.11 9.90 7.85
N VAL A 426 -5.41 8.91 7.33
CA VAL A 426 -5.97 7.82 6.51
C VAL A 426 -5.45 6.47 6.97
N ASP A 427 -6.20 5.40 6.69
CA ASP A 427 -5.92 4.05 7.18
C ASP A 427 -4.65 3.41 6.60
N ARG A 428 -4.25 3.79 5.38
CA ARG A 428 -3.09 3.22 4.67
C ARG A 428 -1.78 3.28 5.46
N TYR A 429 -1.56 4.33 6.26
CA TYR A 429 -0.33 4.47 7.07
C TYR A 429 -0.25 3.51 8.24
N VAL A 430 -1.38 2.95 8.68
CA VAL A 430 -1.46 2.00 9.80
C VAL A 430 -1.85 0.59 9.36
N MET A 431 -2.03 0.32 8.07
CA MET A 431 -2.31 -1.03 7.52
C MET A 431 -1.31 -2.10 7.98
N PRO A 432 0.01 -1.84 8.10
CA PRO A 432 0.95 -2.83 8.62
C PRO A 432 0.66 -3.31 10.05
N LEU A 433 -0.08 -2.51 10.81
CA LEU A 433 -0.48 -2.87 12.18
C LEU A 433 -1.64 -3.86 12.24
N PHE A 434 -2.49 -3.95 11.21
CA PHE A 434 -3.70 -4.77 11.26
C PHE A 434 -3.41 -6.26 11.51
N PRO A 435 -2.52 -6.93 10.77
CA PRO A 435 -2.19 -8.33 11.05
C PRO A 435 -1.47 -8.53 12.39
N LEU A 436 -0.65 -7.54 12.80
CA LEU A 436 0.07 -7.58 14.07
C LEU A 436 -0.87 -7.40 15.26
N ALA A 437 -1.83 -6.48 15.17
CA ALA A 437 -2.87 -6.27 16.16
C ALA A 437 -3.78 -7.51 16.27
N ALA A 438 -4.15 -8.12 15.14
CA ALA A 438 -4.91 -9.36 15.11
C ALA A 438 -4.16 -10.53 15.81
N LEU A 439 -2.84 -10.63 15.62
CA LEU A 439 -2.01 -11.62 16.31
C LEU A 439 -2.00 -11.40 17.82
N LEU A 440 -1.79 -10.15 18.26
CA LEU A 440 -1.81 -9.79 19.69
C LEU A 440 -3.18 -10.05 20.32
N LEU A 441 -4.26 -9.73 19.62
CA LEU A 441 -5.62 -9.99 20.06
C LEU A 441 -5.90 -11.50 20.13
N ALA A 442 -5.46 -12.28 19.14
CA ALA A 442 -5.60 -13.74 19.16
C ALA A 442 -4.89 -14.35 20.37
N LEU A 443 -3.68 -13.86 20.69
CA LEU A 443 -2.92 -14.28 21.87
C LEU A 443 -3.70 -13.98 23.17
N LEU A 444 -4.25 -12.77 23.27
CA LEU A 444 -5.08 -12.36 24.41
C LEU A 444 -6.34 -13.22 24.53
N LEU A 445 -7.09 -13.43 23.44
CA LEU A 445 -8.29 -14.25 23.42
C LEU A 445 -8.01 -15.72 23.77
N CYS A 446 -6.87 -16.29 23.33
CA CYS A 446 -6.44 -17.61 23.74
C CYS A 446 -6.16 -17.68 25.24
N TYR A 447 -5.49 -16.68 25.81
CA TYR A 447 -5.22 -16.61 27.24
C TYR A 447 -6.52 -16.49 28.06
N LEU A 448 -7.41 -15.57 27.68
CA LEU A 448 -8.73 -15.40 28.31
C LEU A 448 -9.59 -16.65 28.16
N GLY A 449 -9.60 -17.29 27.00
CA GLY A 449 -10.30 -18.54 26.77
C GLY A 449 -9.80 -19.69 27.67
N LYS A 450 -8.49 -19.71 27.98
CA LYS A 450 -7.93 -20.64 28.97
C LYS A 450 -8.51 -20.38 30.37
N LYS A 451 -8.49 -19.12 30.79
CA LYS A 451 -9.01 -18.72 32.09
C LYS A 451 -10.52 -19.00 32.21
N LEU A 452 -11.28 -18.71 31.17
CA LEU A 452 -12.71 -18.98 31.13
C LEU A 452 -13.02 -20.49 31.20
N SER A 453 -12.23 -21.31 30.50
CA SER A 453 -12.35 -22.78 30.61
C SER A 453 -12.13 -23.27 32.03
N GLU A 454 -11.11 -22.73 32.73
CA GLU A 454 -10.79 -23.07 34.11
C GLU A 454 -11.93 -22.69 35.08
N VAL A 455 -12.55 -21.51 34.89
CA VAL A 455 -13.62 -21.00 35.76
C VAL A 455 -14.97 -21.64 35.48
N CYS A 456 -15.34 -21.81 34.20
CA CYS A 456 -16.66 -22.32 33.80
C CYS A 456 -16.72 -23.84 33.67
N GLY A 457 -15.61 -24.56 33.82
CA GLY A 457 -15.55 -26.01 33.63
C GLY A 457 -15.74 -26.44 32.16
N TRP A 458 -15.61 -25.52 31.19
CA TRP A 458 -15.74 -25.84 29.76
C TRP A 458 -14.49 -26.52 29.25
N THR A 459 -14.67 -27.39 28.25
CA THR A 459 -13.48 -27.93 27.55
C THR A 459 -12.81 -26.85 26.72
N GLU A 460 -11.49 -26.88 26.64
CA GLU A 460 -10.70 -25.92 25.80
C GLU A 460 -11.14 -25.93 24.33
N ARG A 461 -11.59 -27.09 23.82
CA ARG A 461 -12.11 -27.23 22.48
C ARG A 461 -13.44 -26.47 22.32
N ALA A 462 -14.37 -26.57 23.25
CA ALA A 462 -15.66 -25.87 23.22
C ALA A 462 -15.44 -24.35 23.25
N THR A 463 -14.59 -23.85 24.14
CA THR A 463 -14.25 -22.42 24.22
C THR A 463 -13.62 -21.92 22.90
N GLY A 464 -12.74 -22.72 22.29
CA GLY A 464 -12.14 -22.38 21.01
C GLY A 464 -13.14 -22.29 19.86
N ILE A 465 -14.08 -23.24 19.79
CA ILE A 465 -15.14 -23.21 18.76
C ILE A 465 -16.05 -21.99 18.97
N CYS A 466 -16.44 -21.68 20.20
CA CYS A 466 -17.25 -20.49 20.49
C CYS A 466 -16.56 -19.19 20.08
N LEU A 467 -15.24 -19.06 20.32
CA LEU A 467 -14.45 -17.91 19.86
C LEU A 467 -14.40 -17.81 18.34
N ILE A 468 -14.19 -18.92 17.63
CA ILE A 468 -14.18 -18.96 16.16
C ILE A 468 -15.54 -18.52 15.61
N ILE A 469 -16.63 -19.09 16.08
CA ILE A 469 -18.00 -18.75 15.65
C ILE A 469 -18.27 -17.27 15.88
N TRP A 470 -17.90 -16.76 17.04
CA TRP A 470 -18.10 -15.36 17.39
C TRP A 470 -17.30 -14.41 16.48
N ILE A 471 -16.02 -14.70 16.22
CA ILE A 471 -15.18 -13.90 15.32
C ILE A 471 -15.76 -13.92 13.90
N VAL A 472 -16.11 -15.09 13.36
CA VAL A 472 -16.69 -15.22 12.03
C VAL A 472 -17.99 -14.44 11.91
N ALA A 473 -18.87 -14.52 12.93
CA ALA A 473 -20.13 -13.79 12.93
C ALA A 473 -19.90 -12.26 12.97
N VAL A 474 -19.05 -11.77 13.87
CA VAL A 474 -18.78 -10.33 14.01
C VAL A 474 -18.11 -9.77 12.76
N GLN A 475 -17.05 -10.41 12.29
CA GLN A 475 -16.32 -9.93 11.11
C GLN A 475 -17.16 -10.10 9.83
N GLY A 476 -17.94 -11.18 9.71
CA GLY A 476 -18.85 -11.38 8.58
C GLY A 476 -19.94 -10.30 8.48
N LEU A 477 -20.55 -9.93 9.61
CA LEU A 477 -21.53 -8.83 9.64
C LEU A 477 -20.90 -7.49 9.25
N ARG A 478 -19.68 -7.24 9.67
CA ARG A 478 -18.95 -6.00 9.33
C ARG A 478 -18.58 -5.94 7.86
N LEU A 479 -18.11 -7.04 7.29
CA LEU A 479 -17.84 -7.12 5.86
C LEU A 479 -19.09 -6.95 5.01
N ALA A 480 -20.22 -7.53 5.45
CA ALA A 480 -21.51 -7.38 4.75
C ALA A 480 -22.03 -5.93 4.75
N GLY A 481 -21.68 -5.14 5.77
CA GLY A 481 -22.02 -3.72 5.87
C GLY A 481 -20.91 -2.78 5.42
N TYR A 482 -19.84 -3.30 4.80
CA TYR A 482 -18.70 -2.48 4.38
C TYR A 482 -19.02 -1.79 3.05
N ASP A 483 -19.17 -0.48 3.13
CA ASP A 483 -19.20 0.42 1.99
C ASP A 483 -17.85 1.15 1.92
N GLY A 484 -16.85 0.42 1.40
CA GLY A 484 -15.44 0.82 1.50
C GLY A 484 -15.02 1.84 0.47
N GLU A 485 -14.24 2.79 0.93
CA GLU A 485 -13.65 3.88 0.15
C GLU A 485 -12.94 3.39 -1.13
N TYR A 486 -12.31 2.21 -1.10
CA TYR A 486 -11.52 1.68 -2.21
C TYR A 486 -12.32 0.83 -3.21
N LEU A 487 -13.65 0.73 -3.10
CA LEU A 487 -14.51 0.02 -4.06
C LEU A 487 -14.84 0.89 -5.28
N TYR A 488 -14.97 2.19 -5.09
CA TYR A 488 -15.32 3.16 -6.14
C TYR A 488 -16.56 2.76 -6.94
N ARG A 489 -17.62 2.33 -6.24
CA ARG A 489 -18.88 1.90 -6.84
C ARG A 489 -19.50 3.02 -7.67
N GLY A 490 -20.01 2.67 -8.86
CA GLY A 490 -20.58 3.62 -9.83
C GLY A 490 -19.56 4.17 -10.83
N TYR A 491 -18.27 3.83 -10.69
CA TYR A 491 -17.23 4.28 -11.63
C TYR A 491 -17.42 3.72 -13.03
N GLU A 492 -17.91 2.47 -13.17
CA GLU A 492 -18.24 1.87 -14.47
C GLU A 492 -19.25 2.69 -15.29
N GLN A 493 -20.17 3.40 -14.63
CA GLN A 493 -21.12 4.27 -15.32
C GLN A 493 -20.39 5.47 -15.93
N GLN A 494 -19.43 6.05 -15.23
CA GLN A 494 -18.64 7.18 -15.70
C GLN A 494 -17.75 6.79 -16.89
N GLU A 495 -17.08 5.66 -16.81
CA GLU A 495 -16.27 5.09 -17.89
C GLU A 495 -17.13 4.78 -19.13
N ARG A 496 -18.34 4.23 -18.94
CA ARG A 496 -19.28 3.96 -20.02
C ARG A 496 -19.71 5.23 -20.77
N VAL A 497 -19.87 6.36 -20.07
CA VAL A 497 -20.16 7.65 -20.73
C VAL A 497 -19.04 8.01 -21.70
N ALA A 498 -17.77 7.81 -21.32
CA ALA A 498 -16.65 8.06 -22.21
C ALA A 498 -16.61 7.08 -23.40
N GLU A 499 -16.90 5.79 -23.17
CA GLU A 499 -17.01 4.78 -24.24
C GLU A 499 -18.10 5.11 -25.27
N GLU A 500 -19.30 5.52 -24.82
CA GLU A 500 -20.41 5.91 -25.68
C GLU A 500 -20.09 7.15 -26.54
N HIS A 501 -19.14 7.97 -26.10
CA HIS A 501 -18.71 9.20 -26.75
C HIS A 501 -17.27 9.14 -27.30
N ALA A 502 -16.77 7.94 -27.58
CA ALA A 502 -15.37 7.67 -27.98
C ALA A 502 -14.89 8.43 -29.23
N LEU A 503 -15.80 8.87 -30.10
CA LEU A 503 -15.46 9.62 -31.30
C LEU A 503 -15.36 11.14 -31.06
N LEU A 504 -15.65 11.61 -29.85
CA LEU A 504 -15.58 13.03 -29.50
C LEU A 504 -14.27 13.35 -28.81
N PRO A 505 -13.72 14.55 -29.07
CA PRO A 505 -12.69 15.11 -28.20
C PRO A 505 -13.29 15.44 -26.81
N CYS A 506 -12.45 15.40 -25.77
CA CYS A 506 -12.81 15.78 -24.42
C CYS A 506 -11.97 16.97 -23.95
N ILE A 507 -12.58 17.95 -23.27
CA ILE A 507 -11.84 19.00 -22.56
C ILE A 507 -12.01 18.71 -21.07
N CYS A 508 -10.91 18.39 -20.38
CA CYS A 508 -10.91 18.25 -18.93
C CYS A 508 -10.45 19.55 -18.29
N ILE A 509 -11.36 20.20 -17.55
CA ILE A 509 -11.08 21.45 -16.85
C ILE A 509 -10.86 21.13 -15.38
N TYR A 510 -9.65 21.38 -14.91
CA TYR A 510 -9.19 20.91 -13.60
C TYR A 510 -8.61 22.02 -12.73
N ALA A 511 -8.53 21.73 -11.42
CA ALA A 511 -7.77 22.49 -10.45
C ALA A 511 -6.73 21.55 -9.78
N GLY A 512 -5.48 21.98 -9.70
CA GLY A 512 -4.39 21.16 -9.14
C GLY A 512 -4.03 19.97 -10.02
N VAL A 513 -4.12 18.75 -9.50
CA VAL A 513 -3.73 17.50 -10.20
C VAL A 513 -4.91 16.52 -10.32
N GLY A 514 -6.15 16.99 -10.17
CA GLY A 514 -7.34 16.13 -10.13
C GLY A 514 -7.59 15.32 -11.40
N TYR A 515 -7.04 15.71 -12.54
CA TYR A 515 -7.21 14.99 -13.82
C TYR A 515 -6.64 13.55 -13.81
N TYR A 516 -5.72 13.23 -12.92
CA TYR A 516 -5.22 11.85 -12.78
C TYR A 516 -6.28 10.83 -12.42
N GLU A 517 -7.39 11.26 -11.81
CA GLU A 517 -8.50 10.38 -11.44
C GLU A 517 -9.30 9.87 -12.65
N ASN A 518 -9.18 10.55 -13.79
CA ASN A 518 -9.94 10.29 -15.01
C ASN A 518 -9.13 9.63 -16.14
N LEU A 519 -7.95 9.09 -15.83
CA LEU A 519 -7.15 8.40 -16.84
C LEU A 519 -7.88 7.25 -17.54
N PRO A 520 -8.73 6.43 -16.85
CA PRO A 520 -9.50 5.41 -17.53
C PRO A 520 -10.46 5.97 -18.59
N GLU A 521 -11.15 7.09 -18.30
CA GLU A 521 -12.07 7.73 -19.25
C GLU A 521 -11.31 8.34 -20.44
N PHE A 522 -10.14 8.94 -20.19
CA PHE A 522 -9.34 9.56 -21.27
C PHE A 522 -8.81 8.54 -22.27
N MET A 523 -8.73 7.27 -21.92
CA MET A 523 -8.38 6.18 -22.83
C MET A 523 -9.47 5.84 -23.85
N HIS A 524 -10.69 6.38 -23.68
CA HIS A 524 -11.84 6.10 -24.55
C HIS A 524 -12.15 7.26 -25.51
N TYR A 525 -12.02 8.52 -25.10
CA TYR A 525 -12.24 9.67 -26.00
C TYR A 525 -11.21 9.68 -27.14
N ASP A 526 -11.55 10.33 -28.29
CA ASP A 526 -10.62 10.50 -29.42
C ASP A 526 -9.30 11.13 -28.96
N SER A 527 -9.43 12.23 -28.25
CA SER A 527 -8.31 12.94 -27.62
C SER A 527 -8.82 13.77 -26.45
N THR A 528 -7.94 14.08 -25.48
CA THR A 528 -8.30 14.93 -24.34
C THR A 528 -7.34 16.11 -24.21
N LEU A 529 -7.94 17.32 -24.03
CA LEU A 529 -7.23 18.53 -23.70
C LEU A 529 -7.32 18.79 -22.19
N LEU A 530 -6.19 18.83 -21.50
CA LEU A 530 -6.10 19.12 -20.08
C LEU A 530 -5.80 20.59 -19.87
N VAL A 531 -6.76 21.36 -19.33
CA VAL A 531 -6.63 22.82 -19.14
C VAL A 531 -7.15 23.26 -17.78
N THR A 532 -6.63 24.35 -17.25
CA THR A 532 -7.22 25.05 -16.12
C THR A 532 -8.31 26.01 -16.61
N ALA A 533 -9.23 26.39 -15.70
CA ALA A 533 -10.28 27.38 -16.04
C ALA A 533 -9.67 28.74 -16.48
N GLU A 534 -8.53 29.12 -15.89
CA GLU A 534 -7.80 30.35 -16.22
C GLU A 534 -7.20 30.28 -17.63
N GLU A 535 -6.55 29.18 -18.00
CA GLU A 535 -6.01 28.99 -19.35
C GLU A 535 -7.11 28.99 -20.41
N LEU A 536 -8.26 28.37 -20.12
CA LEU A 536 -9.42 28.36 -21.01
C LEU A 536 -10.00 29.76 -21.21
N ALA A 537 -10.00 30.60 -20.17
CA ALA A 537 -10.55 31.96 -20.21
C ALA A 537 -9.60 32.97 -20.87
N ASP A 538 -8.30 32.95 -20.52
CA ASP A 538 -7.36 34.03 -20.83
C ASP A 538 -6.73 33.90 -22.22
N ARG A 539 -6.48 32.68 -22.72
CA ARG A 539 -5.86 32.46 -24.03
C ARG A 539 -6.86 32.74 -25.16
N LYS A 540 -6.38 33.23 -26.30
CA LYS A 540 -7.25 33.63 -27.41
C LYS A 540 -8.08 32.47 -27.97
N ASP A 541 -7.46 31.36 -28.27
CA ASP A 541 -8.10 30.10 -28.71
C ASP A 541 -7.15 28.95 -28.33
N VAL A 542 -7.34 28.38 -27.14
CA VAL A 542 -6.47 27.32 -26.64
C VAL A 542 -6.65 26.07 -27.50
N ALA A 543 -5.55 25.56 -28.05
CA ALA A 543 -5.52 24.33 -28.84
C ALA A 543 -6.62 24.20 -29.90
N SER A 544 -7.04 25.34 -30.50
CA SER A 544 -8.07 25.41 -31.57
C SER A 544 -9.46 24.91 -31.14
N VAL A 545 -9.86 25.12 -29.89
CA VAL A 545 -11.17 24.73 -29.36
C VAL A 545 -12.31 25.38 -30.16
N GLN A 546 -12.14 26.61 -30.71
CA GLN A 546 -13.12 27.28 -31.55
C GLN A 546 -13.52 26.51 -32.83
N SER A 547 -12.65 25.63 -33.31
CA SER A 547 -12.88 24.82 -34.51
C SER A 547 -13.75 23.59 -34.29
N LEU A 548 -14.07 23.26 -33.04
CA LEU A 548 -14.84 22.06 -32.67
C LEU A 548 -16.33 22.28 -32.94
N ASP A 549 -17.00 21.29 -33.51
CA ASP A 549 -18.44 21.25 -33.69
C ASP A 549 -19.17 20.64 -32.48
N ARG A 550 -18.54 19.61 -31.88
CA ARG A 550 -19.04 18.90 -30.68
C ARG A 550 -17.85 18.50 -29.79
N VAL A 551 -18.03 18.59 -28.48
CA VAL A 551 -16.99 18.24 -27.50
C VAL A 551 -17.62 17.80 -26.19
N ALA A 552 -17.06 16.78 -25.55
CA ALA A 552 -17.34 16.44 -24.17
C ALA A 552 -16.53 17.38 -23.26
N VAL A 553 -17.15 17.96 -22.25
CA VAL A 553 -16.48 18.84 -21.28
C VAL A 553 -16.61 18.24 -19.89
N LEU A 554 -15.49 17.79 -19.35
CA LEU A 554 -15.38 17.24 -18.00
C LEU A 554 -14.91 18.35 -17.05
N ILE A 555 -15.71 18.65 -16.03
CA ILE A 555 -15.45 19.70 -15.04
C ILE A 555 -15.13 19.03 -13.71
N LYS A 556 -13.91 19.24 -13.22
CA LYS A 556 -13.44 18.69 -11.93
C LYS A 556 -13.99 19.50 -10.74
N PRO A 557 -14.12 18.87 -9.56
CA PRO A 557 -14.40 19.56 -8.30
C PRO A 557 -13.42 20.72 -8.05
N GLY A 558 -13.94 21.83 -7.54
CA GLY A 558 -13.16 23.05 -7.28
C GLY A 558 -13.08 24.02 -8.47
N VAL A 559 -13.61 23.63 -9.63
CA VAL A 559 -13.82 24.53 -10.78
C VAL A 559 -15.26 25.05 -10.76
N GLU A 560 -15.44 26.34 -10.98
CA GLU A 560 -16.77 26.97 -11.02
C GLU A 560 -17.47 26.68 -12.34
N GLU A 561 -18.48 25.81 -12.32
CA GLU A 561 -19.22 25.34 -13.49
C GLU A 561 -19.84 26.47 -14.31
N SER A 562 -20.46 27.45 -13.65
CA SER A 562 -21.10 28.59 -14.31
C SER A 562 -20.11 29.43 -15.12
N SER A 563 -18.88 29.59 -14.59
CA SER A 563 -17.79 30.29 -15.28
C SER A 563 -17.34 29.53 -16.53
N VAL A 564 -17.21 28.21 -16.45
CA VAL A 564 -16.84 27.36 -17.59
C VAL A 564 -17.91 27.46 -18.69
N ILE A 565 -19.19 27.30 -18.34
CA ILE A 565 -20.28 27.37 -19.30
C ILE A 565 -20.28 28.74 -20.00
N SER A 566 -20.13 29.86 -19.27
CA SER A 566 -20.07 31.20 -19.82
C SER A 566 -18.91 31.37 -20.81
N VAL A 567 -17.70 30.87 -20.44
CA VAL A 567 -16.54 30.94 -21.33
C VAL A 567 -16.74 30.10 -22.60
N MET A 568 -17.31 28.92 -22.49
CA MET A 568 -17.57 28.05 -23.66
C MET A 568 -18.60 28.71 -24.60
N GLN A 569 -19.63 29.35 -24.07
CA GLN A 569 -20.65 30.03 -24.87
C GLN A 569 -20.11 31.32 -25.50
N GLU A 570 -19.59 32.24 -24.70
CA GLU A 570 -19.25 33.61 -25.14
C GLU A 570 -17.98 33.64 -26.01
N LYS A 571 -17.01 32.82 -25.68
CA LYS A 571 -15.69 32.82 -26.32
C LYS A 571 -15.58 31.81 -27.45
N TYR A 572 -16.06 30.58 -27.24
CA TYR A 572 -15.89 29.48 -28.18
C TYR A 572 -17.17 29.22 -29.03
N GLY A 573 -18.33 29.81 -28.68
CA GLY A 573 -19.56 29.61 -29.40
C GLY A 573 -20.13 28.19 -29.27
N LEU A 574 -19.82 27.53 -28.17
CA LEU A 574 -20.25 26.17 -27.85
C LEU A 574 -21.27 26.19 -26.72
N GLU A 575 -22.46 25.65 -26.95
CA GLU A 575 -23.56 25.61 -25.98
C GLU A 575 -23.72 24.23 -25.35
N PRO A 576 -24.05 24.12 -24.05
CA PRO A 576 -24.33 22.83 -23.43
C PRO A 576 -25.65 22.26 -23.99
N GLU A 577 -25.57 21.09 -24.64
CA GLU A 577 -26.75 20.40 -25.21
C GLU A 577 -27.35 19.43 -24.18
N GLU A 578 -26.48 18.66 -23.48
CA GLU A 578 -26.89 17.62 -22.56
C GLU A 578 -25.88 17.46 -21.42
N ALA A 579 -26.40 17.15 -20.22
CA ALA A 579 -25.59 16.70 -19.10
C ALA A 579 -25.40 15.17 -19.20
N LEU A 580 -24.25 14.73 -19.67
CA LEU A 580 -23.91 13.30 -19.81
C LEU A 580 -23.70 12.61 -18.45
N LEU A 581 -23.15 13.36 -17.49
CA LEU A 581 -22.97 12.93 -16.10
C LEU A 581 -23.15 14.12 -15.18
N SER A 582 -24.15 14.08 -14.32
CA SER A 582 -24.43 15.16 -13.37
C SER A 582 -23.56 15.15 -12.12
N GLU A 583 -23.10 13.96 -11.71
CA GLU A 583 -22.19 13.77 -10.57
C GLU A 583 -21.50 12.41 -10.69
N GLY A 584 -20.20 12.43 -10.89
CA GLY A 584 -19.34 11.25 -10.93
C GLY A 584 -18.83 10.84 -9.55
N VAL A 585 -18.13 9.71 -9.49
CA VAL A 585 -17.61 9.15 -8.23
C VAL A 585 -16.60 10.07 -7.55
N HIS A 586 -15.84 10.84 -8.33
CA HIS A 586 -14.91 11.86 -7.85
C HIS A 586 -15.54 13.27 -7.79
N GLY A 587 -16.87 13.38 -7.95
CA GLY A 587 -17.59 14.66 -7.99
C GLY A 587 -17.48 15.39 -9.33
N ASP A 588 -17.06 14.69 -10.38
CA ASP A 588 -16.94 15.22 -11.73
C ASP A 588 -18.30 15.46 -12.37
N LYS A 589 -18.37 16.43 -13.29
CA LYS A 589 -19.53 16.65 -14.13
C LYS A 589 -19.11 16.59 -15.59
N ILE A 590 -19.93 15.96 -16.44
CA ILE A 590 -19.63 15.84 -17.87
C ILE A 590 -20.81 16.38 -18.66
N TYR A 591 -20.54 17.29 -19.56
CA TYR A 591 -21.53 17.93 -20.46
C TYR A 591 -21.12 17.68 -21.91
N LEU A 592 -22.12 17.49 -22.77
CA LEU A 592 -21.95 17.59 -24.21
C LEU A 592 -22.16 19.05 -24.61
N PHE A 593 -21.17 19.63 -25.28
CA PHE A 593 -21.26 20.94 -25.88
C PHE A 593 -21.30 20.82 -27.40
N VAL A 594 -22.12 21.69 -28.04
CA VAL A 594 -22.29 21.75 -29.49
C VAL A 594 -22.17 23.17 -29.99
N LYS A 595 -21.70 23.34 -31.21
CA LYS A 595 -21.56 24.67 -31.85
C LYS A 595 -22.90 25.28 -32.13
N THR A 596 -23.07 26.55 -31.74
CA THR A 596 -24.32 27.28 -31.95
C THR A 596 -24.56 27.50 -33.44
N SER A 597 -25.75 27.13 -33.92
CA SER A 597 -26.14 27.17 -35.34
C SER A 597 -26.22 28.61 -35.95
N GLU A 598 -26.08 29.66 -35.16
CA GLU A 598 -26.02 31.05 -35.67
C GLU A 598 -24.69 31.41 -36.37
N ASN A 599 -23.61 30.72 -36.07
CA ASN A 599 -22.30 30.98 -36.71
C ASN A 599 -22.12 30.27 -38.07
N VAL A 600 -22.91 29.24 -38.38
CA VAL A 600 -22.87 28.54 -39.68
C VAL A 600 -23.41 29.40 -40.85
N LYS A 601 -24.12 30.49 -40.58
CA LYS A 601 -24.67 31.40 -41.60
C LYS A 601 -23.79 32.61 -41.93
N ARG A 602 -22.60 32.74 -41.33
CA ARG A 602 -21.68 33.89 -41.54
C ARG A 602 -20.38 33.57 -42.25
N GLU A 603 -20.13 32.32 -42.61
CA GLU A 603 -19.14 31.89 -43.58
C GLU A 603 -19.81 31.52 -44.92
#